data_f54eb264f388ce8315ac9c9aeb257b69
#
_entry.id   f54eb264f388ce8315ac9c9aeb257b69
#
_cell.length_a   1.000
_cell.length_b   1.000
_cell.length_c   1.000
_cell.angle_alpha   90.00
_cell.angle_beta   90.00
_cell.angle_gamma   90.00
#
_symmetry.space_group_name_H-M   'P 1'
#
loop_
_entity.id
_entity.type
_entity.pdbx_description
1 polymer ?
#
loop_
_entity_poly.entity_id
_entity_poly.type
_entity_poly.pdbx_seq_one_letter_code
_entity_poly.pdbx_strand_id
1 'polypeptide(L)'
;LVVFFPTLGSGGCVVLMPKFDATRYLQLAQQHRVTHTMLVPVQYQRIMALPQFGEHDLSSFQAKFCTSAPFRAELKADVVSRWPGSLTEFYGMTEGGGTCILEAHLHPDKLHTVGKPAEGHDIRLIDEEGSEVAPGADGEVVGHSPSMMSGYHGQPAKTREAEWFDATGKRFIRTGDVGRFDADGFLT
;
A
#
# COMPACT_ATOMS: atom_id res chain seq x y z
N LEU A 1 -11.85 -6.61 -0.56
CA LEU A 1 -11.69 -8.04 -0.85
C LEU A 1 -10.41 -8.62 -0.27
N VAL A 2 -9.28 -7.88 -0.30
CA VAL A 2 -7.92 -8.34 0.09
C VAL A 2 -7.85 -8.86 1.53
N VAL A 3 -8.57 -8.26 2.48
CA VAL A 3 -8.59 -8.72 3.88
C VAL A 3 -9.85 -9.51 4.24
N PHE A 4 -10.97 -9.25 3.56
CA PHE A 4 -12.26 -9.89 3.88
C PHE A 4 -12.24 -11.40 3.67
N PHE A 5 -11.90 -11.85 2.45
CA PHE A 5 -11.88 -13.29 2.15
C PHE A 5 -10.79 -14.08 2.89
N PRO A 6 -9.55 -13.58 3.02
CA PRO A 6 -8.56 -14.27 3.84
C PRO A 6 -8.99 -14.41 5.31
N THR A 7 -9.61 -13.37 5.88
CA THR A 7 -10.10 -13.42 7.27
C THR A 7 -11.14 -14.53 7.44
N LEU A 8 -12.14 -14.59 6.55
CA LEU A 8 -13.18 -15.64 6.62
C LEU A 8 -12.61 -17.03 6.31
N GLY A 9 -11.70 -17.12 5.31
CA GLY A 9 -11.05 -18.39 4.93
C GLY A 9 -10.17 -18.97 6.04
N SER A 10 -9.65 -18.11 6.93
CA SER A 10 -8.88 -18.51 8.12
C SER A 10 -9.75 -18.77 9.36
N GLY A 11 -11.09 -18.76 9.22
CA GLY A 11 -12.01 -18.91 10.36
C GLY A 11 -12.14 -17.67 11.23
N GLY A 12 -11.65 -16.53 10.79
CA GLY A 12 -11.75 -15.25 11.50
C GLY A 12 -13.15 -14.62 11.38
N CYS A 13 -13.38 -13.61 12.20
CA CYS A 13 -14.62 -12.82 12.21
C CYS A 13 -14.37 -11.42 11.61
N VAL A 14 -15.26 -10.96 10.75
CA VAL A 14 -15.20 -9.61 10.15
C VAL A 14 -16.26 -8.72 10.79
N VAL A 15 -15.82 -7.61 11.38
CA VAL A 15 -16.70 -6.57 11.92
C VAL A 15 -16.95 -5.53 10.84
N LEU A 16 -18.19 -5.45 10.34
CA LEU A 16 -18.57 -4.55 9.25
C LEU A 16 -19.28 -3.29 9.77
N MET A 17 -18.99 -2.18 9.10
CA MET A 17 -19.70 -0.92 9.30
C MET A 17 -20.46 -0.55 8.02
N PRO A 18 -21.74 -0.16 8.06
CA PRO A 18 -22.50 0.26 6.88
C PRO A 18 -21.88 1.50 6.20
N LYS A 19 -21.29 2.38 7.02
CA LYS A 19 -20.61 3.60 6.58
C LYS A 19 -19.47 3.89 7.56
N PHE A 20 -18.34 4.37 7.05
CA PHE A 20 -17.21 4.75 7.90
C PHE A 20 -17.59 5.94 8.80
N ASP A 21 -17.40 5.75 10.10
CA ASP A 21 -17.45 6.76 11.14
C ASP A 21 -16.30 6.49 12.11
N ALA A 22 -15.44 7.48 12.36
CA ALA A 22 -14.21 7.28 13.11
C ALA A 22 -14.47 6.99 14.60
N THR A 23 -15.49 7.63 15.21
CA THR A 23 -15.86 7.38 16.59
C THR A 23 -16.44 5.97 16.75
N ARG A 24 -17.37 5.60 15.86
CA ARG A 24 -17.95 4.27 15.87
C ARG A 24 -16.92 3.18 15.59
N TYR A 25 -15.93 3.47 14.74
CA TYR A 25 -14.82 2.56 14.49
C TYR A 25 -14.05 2.22 15.78
N LEU A 26 -13.67 3.23 16.59
CA LEU A 26 -12.94 3.00 17.84
C LEU A 26 -13.78 2.19 18.85
N GLN A 27 -15.08 2.49 18.95
CA GLN A 27 -16.00 1.74 19.80
C GLN A 27 -16.07 0.26 19.42
N LEU A 28 -16.23 -0.03 18.12
CA LEU A 28 -16.28 -1.40 17.60
C LEU A 28 -14.94 -2.11 17.74
N ALA A 29 -13.84 -1.41 17.49
CA ALA A 29 -12.50 -1.96 17.63
C ALA A 29 -12.24 -2.44 19.06
N GLN A 30 -12.55 -1.62 20.05
CA GLN A 30 -12.47 -2.00 21.47
C GLN A 30 -13.46 -3.11 21.84
N GLN A 31 -14.75 -2.94 21.50
CA GLN A 31 -15.83 -3.88 21.83
C GLN A 31 -15.55 -5.30 21.32
N HIS A 32 -15.06 -5.43 20.10
CA HIS A 32 -14.79 -6.71 19.44
C HIS A 32 -13.33 -7.16 19.54
N ARG A 33 -12.48 -6.41 20.25
CA ARG A 33 -11.05 -6.68 20.38
C ARG A 33 -10.40 -6.96 19.01
N VAL A 34 -10.63 -6.02 18.08
CA VAL A 34 -10.16 -6.14 16.72
C VAL A 34 -8.64 -6.28 16.68
N THR A 35 -8.14 -7.23 15.92
CA THR A 35 -6.71 -7.55 15.81
C THR A 35 -6.07 -7.00 14.53
N HIS A 36 -6.85 -6.89 13.46
CA HIS A 36 -6.37 -6.47 12.14
C HIS A 36 -7.31 -5.46 11.52
N THR A 37 -6.76 -4.50 10.79
CA THR A 37 -7.54 -3.55 10.00
C THR A 37 -6.85 -3.20 8.70
N MET A 38 -7.65 -2.86 7.67
CA MET A 38 -7.15 -2.26 6.44
C MET A 38 -7.95 -0.99 6.18
N LEU A 39 -7.26 0.13 6.14
CA LEU A 39 -7.84 1.46 5.99
C LEU A 39 -7.07 2.23 4.91
N VAL A 40 -7.68 3.27 4.38
CA VAL A 40 -7.01 4.25 3.52
C VAL A 40 -6.51 5.44 4.36
N PRO A 41 -5.51 6.22 3.89
CA PRO A 41 -4.89 7.28 4.69
C PRO A 41 -5.86 8.29 5.30
N VAL A 42 -6.90 8.69 4.59
CA VAL A 42 -7.91 9.62 5.11
C VAL A 42 -8.70 9.04 6.30
N GLN A 43 -8.87 7.72 6.37
CA GLN A 43 -9.52 7.07 7.51
C GLN A 43 -8.60 7.07 8.73
N TYR A 44 -7.30 6.75 8.53
CA TYR A 44 -6.29 6.91 9.59
C TYR A 44 -6.27 8.33 10.11
N GLN A 45 -6.20 9.33 9.22
CA GLN A 45 -6.20 10.75 9.61
C GLN A 45 -7.41 11.11 10.48
N ARG A 46 -8.62 10.69 10.08
CA ARG A 46 -9.86 10.98 10.84
C ARG A 46 -9.88 10.29 12.21
N ILE A 47 -9.39 9.07 12.30
CA ILE A 47 -9.32 8.32 13.58
C ILE A 47 -8.29 8.98 14.50
N MET A 48 -7.08 9.24 14.00
CA MET A 48 -5.98 9.80 14.80
C MET A 48 -6.25 11.23 15.27
N ALA A 49 -7.09 11.98 14.55
CA ALA A 49 -7.51 13.34 14.92
C ALA A 49 -8.58 13.39 16.02
N LEU A 50 -9.17 12.26 16.41
CA LEU A 50 -10.20 12.26 17.45
C LEU A 50 -9.58 12.57 18.84
N PRO A 51 -10.09 13.56 19.60
CA PRO A 51 -9.58 13.85 20.93
C PRO A 51 -9.62 12.64 21.87
N GLN A 52 -10.66 11.80 21.74
CA GLN A 52 -10.88 10.60 22.54
C GLN A 52 -10.12 9.36 22.05
N PHE A 53 -9.25 9.48 21.06
CA PHE A 53 -8.49 8.31 20.52
C PHE A 53 -7.78 7.51 21.64
N GLY A 54 -7.13 8.22 22.58
CA GLY A 54 -6.40 7.61 23.69
C GLY A 54 -7.28 7.05 24.83
N GLU A 55 -8.60 7.23 24.77
CA GLU A 55 -9.55 6.71 25.77
C GLU A 55 -10.02 5.29 25.44
N HIS A 56 -9.68 4.79 24.24
CA HIS A 56 -10.07 3.45 23.79
C HIS A 56 -8.96 2.42 24.00
N ASP A 57 -9.32 1.25 24.48
CA ASP A 57 -8.41 0.10 24.56
C ASP A 57 -8.24 -0.54 23.16
N LEU A 58 -7.13 -0.23 22.52
CA LEU A 58 -6.73 -0.78 21.23
C LEU A 58 -5.58 -1.81 21.37
N SER A 59 -5.31 -2.31 22.56
CA SER A 59 -4.20 -3.24 22.85
C SER A 59 -4.31 -4.57 22.11
N SER A 60 -5.49 -4.93 21.62
CA SER A 60 -5.71 -6.15 20.83
C SER A 60 -5.15 -6.07 19.40
N PHE A 61 -4.83 -4.87 18.88
CA PHE A 61 -4.32 -4.75 17.53
C PHE A 61 -2.96 -5.42 17.36
N GLN A 62 -2.85 -6.23 16.33
CA GLN A 62 -1.62 -6.90 15.90
C GLN A 62 -1.08 -6.27 14.61
N ALA A 63 -1.95 -5.98 13.63
CA ALA A 63 -1.53 -5.41 12.36
C ALA A 63 -2.55 -4.41 11.78
N LYS A 64 -2.01 -3.36 11.21
CA LYS A 64 -2.72 -2.32 10.48
C LYS A 64 -2.16 -2.23 9.07
N PHE A 65 -3.03 -2.22 8.07
CA PHE A 65 -2.68 -2.15 6.66
C PHE A 65 -3.21 -0.87 6.03
N CYS A 66 -2.45 -0.32 5.09
CA CYS A 66 -2.83 0.87 4.34
C CYS A 66 -2.50 0.72 2.86
N THR A 67 -3.34 1.29 1.99
CA THR A 67 -3.12 1.33 0.54
C THR A 67 -3.98 2.41 -0.12
N SER A 68 -3.91 2.53 -1.43
CA SER A 68 -4.85 3.23 -2.33
C SER A 68 -4.71 4.76 -2.38
N ALA A 69 -3.84 5.38 -1.61
CA ALA A 69 -3.55 6.82 -1.68
C ALA A 69 -2.22 7.13 -0.99
N PRO A 70 -1.60 8.29 -1.25
CA PRO A 70 -0.37 8.70 -0.57
C PRO A 70 -0.55 8.79 0.95
N PHE A 71 0.26 8.04 1.68
CA PHE A 71 0.27 8.02 3.14
C PHE A 71 1.46 8.83 3.66
N ARG A 72 1.18 10.02 4.19
CA ARG A 72 2.23 10.96 4.61
C ARG A 72 3.04 10.44 5.79
N ALA A 73 4.34 10.73 5.78
CA ALA A 73 5.30 10.28 6.79
C ALA A 73 4.88 10.65 8.22
N GLU A 74 4.40 11.88 8.44
CA GLU A 74 3.97 12.37 9.75
C GLU A 74 2.79 11.56 10.29
N LEU A 75 1.83 11.20 9.42
CA LEU A 75 0.69 10.40 9.83
C LEU A 75 1.09 8.94 10.09
N LYS A 76 2.00 8.36 9.30
CA LYS A 76 2.59 7.03 9.60
C LYS A 76 3.28 7.04 10.96
N ALA A 77 4.10 8.06 11.25
CA ALA A 77 4.78 8.22 12.53
C ALA A 77 3.79 8.31 13.70
N ASP A 78 2.72 9.11 13.56
CA ASP A 78 1.68 9.24 14.59
C ASP A 78 0.96 7.90 14.82
N VAL A 79 0.58 7.19 13.75
CA VAL A 79 -0.06 5.86 13.85
C VAL A 79 0.87 4.84 14.51
N VAL A 80 2.15 4.80 14.15
CA VAL A 80 3.11 3.86 14.73
C VAL A 80 3.35 4.15 16.20
N SER A 81 3.40 5.42 16.60
CA SER A 81 3.68 5.83 17.98
C SER A 81 2.51 5.64 18.94
N ARG A 82 1.27 5.83 18.47
CA ARG A 82 0.07 5.90 19.34
C ARG A 82 -0.86 4.70 19.22
N TRP A 83 -0.81 3.95 18.13
CA TRP A 83 -1.72 2.85 17.87
C TRP A 83 -0.96 1.52 17.92
N PRO A 84 -1.26 0.60 18.88
CA PRO A 84 -0.57 -0.67 19.03
C PRO A 84 -0.59 -1.55 17.77
N GLY A 85 0.39 -2.44 17.65
CA GLY A 85 0.55 -3.37 16.53
C GLY A 85 1.33 -2.77 15.36
N SER A 86 1.69 -3.62 14.40
CA SER A 86 2.45 -3.22 13.20
C SER A 86 1.67 -2.30 12.27
N LEU A 87 2.36 -1.53 11.45
CA LEU A 87 1.79 -0.77 10.33
C LEU A 87 2.52 -1.15 9.05
N THR A 88 1.77 -1.63 8.06
CA THR A 88 2.28 -1.99 6.73
C THR A 88 1.51 -1.23 5.65
N GLU A 89 2.24 -0.53 4.81
CA GLU A 89 1.70 0.14 3.62
C GLU A 89 2.00 -0.68 2.38
N PHE A 90 1.01 -0.77 1.48
CA PHE A 90 1.16 -1.36 0.16
C PHE A 90 0.99 -0.29 -0.91
N TYR A 91 1.99 -0.10 -1.74
CA TYR A 91 1.92 0.65 -2.98
C TYR A 91 1.78 -0.32 -4.14
N GLY A 92 0.86 -0.07 -5.04
CA GLY A 92 0.63 -0.88 -6.23
C GLY A 92 -0.71 -0.56 -6.87
N MET A 93 -1.05 -1.35 -7.89
CA MET A 93 -2.26 -1.15 -8.70
C MET A 93 -2.98 -2.47 -8.94
N THR A 94 -4.27 -2.38 -9.25
CA THR A 94 -5.14 -3.54 -9.53
C THR A 94 -4.68 -4.32 -10.77
N GLU A 95 -4.08 -3.64 -11.71
CA GLU A 95 -3.49 -4.21 -12.93
C GLU A 95 -2.31 -5.16 -12.66
N GLY A 96 -1.80 -5.16 -11.41
CA GLY A 96 -0.73 -6.07 -10.98
C GLY A 96 0.66 -5.69 -11.47
N GLY A 97 0.91 -4.41 -11.75
CA GLY A 97 2.20 -3.85 -12.17
C GLY A 97 3.25 -3.78 -11.05
N GLY A 98 3.30 -4.81 -10.20
CA GLY A 98 4.20 -4.85 -9.05
C GLY A 98 3.62 -4.19 -7.80
N THR A 99 4.24 -4.48 -6.65
CA THR A 99 3.86 -3.94 -5.35
C THR A 99 5.12 -3.60 -4.56
N CYS A 100 5.17 -2.40 -3.96
CA CYS A 100 6.13 -2.11 -2.89
C CYS A 100 5.45 -2.26 -1.54
N ILE A 101 6.22 -2.67 -0.54
CA ILE A 101 5.77 -2.87 0.84
C ILE A 101 6.66 -2.08 1.79
N LEU A 102 6.04 -1.24 2.62
CA LEU A 102 6.69 -0.56 3.73
C LEU A 102 6.18 -1.10 5.05
N GLU A 103 7.03 -1.78 5.79
CA GLU A 103 6.80 -2.12 7.19
C GLU A 103 7.21 -0.92 8.06
N ALA A 104 6.30 0.07 8.18
CA ALA A 104 6.60 1.37 8.75
C ALA A 104 7.14 1.30 10.20
N HIS A 105 6.70 0.31 10.97
CA HIS A 105 7.13 0.08 12.35
C HIS A 105 8.59 -0.44 12.46
N LEU A 106 9.16 -0.99 11.37
CA LEU A 106 10.54 -1.45 11.30
C LEU A 106 11.48 -0.43 10.66
N HIS A 107 10.93 0.55 9.92
CA HIS A 107 11.70 1.52 9.15
C HIS A 107 11.29 2.97 9.46
N PRO A 108 11.53 3.45 10.70
CA PRO A 108 11.11 4.80 11.13
C PRO A 108 11.81 5.92 10.35
N ASP A 109 12.97 5.66 9.75
CA ASP A 109 13.72 6.57 8.90
C ASP A 109 13.22 6.61 7.43
N LYS A 110 12.38 5.65 7.03
CA LYS A 110 11.87 5.48 5.66
C LYS A 110 10.36 5.79 5.50
N LEU A 111 9.75 6.43 6.48
CA LEU A 111 8.31 6.72 6.46
C LEU A 111 7.86 7.61 5.28
N HIS A 112 8.79 8.32 4.64
CA HIS A 112 8.53 9.13 3.45
C HIS A 112 8.44 8.30 2.16
N THR A 113 8.76 7.00 2.20
CA THR A 113 8.76 6.07 1.07
C THR A 113 7.50 5.20 1.05
N VAL A 114 7.31 4.45 -0.02
CA VAL A 114 6.29 3.38 -0.12
C VAL A 114 6.89 1.98 0.06
N GLY A 115 8.16 1.91 0.50
CA GLY A 115 8.84 0.66 0.79
C GLY A 115 9.66 0.11 -0.35
N LYS A 116 9.91 -1.21 -0.31
CA LYS A 116 10.67 -1.95 -1.32
C LYS A 116 9.77 -2.85 -2.15
N PRO A 117 10.20 -3.21 -3.38
CA PRO A 117 9.52 -4.23 -4.17
C PRO A 117 9.30 -5.50 -3.35
N ALA A 118 8.07 -6.04 -3.39
CA ALA A 118 7.74 -7.30 -2.76
C ALA A 118 8.52 -8.45 -3.40
N GLU A 119 8.68 -9.55 -2.68
CA GLU A 119 9.34 -10.74 -3.21
C GLU A 119 8.69 -11.24 -4.51
N GLY A 120 9.50 -11.50 -5.53
CA GLY A 120 9.04 -11.91 -6.85
C GLY A 120 8.46 -10.78 -7.72
N HIS A 121 8.45 -9.53 -7.24
CA HIS A 121 8.06 -8.36 -8.02
C HIS A 121 9.31 -7.63 -8.54
N ASP A 122 9.26 -7.19 -9.81
CA ASP A 122 10.30 -6.40 -10.46
C ASP A 122 9.73 -5.01 -10.74
N ILE A 123 10.27 -3.99 -10.10
CA ILE A 123 9.85 -2.60 -10.27
C ILE A 123 11.06 -1.81 -10.77
N ARG A 124 10.87 -1.09 -11.86
CA ARG A 124 11.90 -0.28 -12.52
C ARG A 124 11.39 1.12 -12.76
N LEU A 125 12.31 2.02 -13.09
CA LEU A 125 12.02 3.40 -13.43
C LEU A 125 12.50 3.67 -14.85
N ILE A 126 11.65 4.32 -15.66
CA ILE A 126 11.94 4.64 -17.05
C ILE A 126 11.79 6.14 -17.31
N ASP A 127 12.55 6.65 -18.29
CA ASP A 127 12.42 8.00 -18.79
C ASP A 127 11.28 8.14 -19.83
N GLU A 128 11.12 9.35 -20.39
CA GLU A 128 10.09 9.62 -21.40
C GLU A 128 10.31 8.83 -22.70
N GLU A 129 11.56 8.47 -23.02
CA GLU A 129 11.96 7.66 -24.17
C GLU A 129 11.76 6.16 -23.92
N GLY A 130 11.41 5.75 -22.69
CA GLY A 130 11.21 4.36 -22.28
C GLY A 130 12.51 3.61 -21.96
N SER A 131 13.61 4.33 -21.73
CA SER A 131 14.88 3.75 -21.27
C SER A 131 14.92 3.70 -19.73
N GLU A 132 15.56 2.68 -19.16
CA GLU A 132 15.75 2.63 -17.71
C GLU A 132 16.64 3.78 -17.24
N VAL A 133 16.22 4.49 -16.19
CA VAL A 133 16.97 5.63 -15.64
C VAL A 133 18.16 5.17 -14.80
N ALA A 134 19.16 6.06 -14.64
CA ALA A 134 20.29 5.82 -13.76
C ALA A 134 19.85 5.66 -12.29
N PRO A 135 20.56 4.88 -11.45
CA PRO A 135 20.27 4.76 -10.04
C PRO A 135 20.16 6.11 -9.32
N GLY A 136 19.08 6.32 -8.58
CA GLY A 136 18.81 7.57 -7.87
C GLY A 136 18.21 8.70 -8.72
N ALA A 137 17.94 8.47 -10.00
CA ALA A 137 17.19 9.41 -10.84
C ALA A 137 15.67 9.18 -10.70
N ASP A 138 14.89 10.21 -11.03
CA ASP A 138 13.45 10.12 -11.14
C ASP A 138 13.06 9.44 -12.46
N GLY A 139 11.99 8.66 -12.42
CA GLY A 139 11.44 8.04 -13.62
C GLY A 139 10.02 7.56 -13.40
N GLU A 140 9.30 7.25 -14.49
CA GLU A 140 8.01 6.61 -14.41
C GLU A 140 8.17 5.19 -13.86
N VAL A 141 7.35 4.85 -12.87
CA VAL A 141 7.35 3.51 -12.27
C VAL A 141 6.70 2.51 -13.22
N VAL A 142 7.44 1.47 -13.56
CA VAL A 142 6.93 0.30 -14.29
C VAL A 142 7.14 -0.94 -13.46
N GLY A 143 6.18 -1.87 -13.47
CA GLY A 143 6.28 -3.03 -12.62
C GLY A 143 5.81 -4.32 -13.28
N HIS A 144 6.44 -5.42 -12.85
CA HIS A 144 6.11 -6.79 -13.22
C HIS A 144 5.80 -7.60 -11.96
N SER A 145 4.74 -8.40 -12.03
CA SER A 145 4.44 -9.39 -10.99
C SER A 145 3.79 -10.64 -11.59
N PRO A 146 3.76 -11.76 -10.87
CA PRO A 146 3.06 -12.97 -11.31
C PRO A 146 1.54 -12.78 -11.47
N SER A 147 0.97 -11.73 -10.88
CA SER A 147 -0.47 -11.43 -10.89
C SER A 147 -0.89 -10.35 -11.88
N MET A 148 -0.02 -9.98 -12.83
CA MET A 148 -0.35 -8.98 -13.83
C MET A 148 -1.59 -9.36 -14.64
N MET A 149 -2.46 -8.37 -14.88
CA MET A 149 -3.59 -8.54 -15.81
C MET A 149 -3.12 -9.00 -17.20
N SER A 150 -3.94 -9.77 -17.90
CA SER A 150 -3.71 -10.11 -19.32
C SER A 150 -3.99 -8.93 -20.26
N GLY A 151 -4.81 -7.97 -19.81
CA GLY A 151 -5.17 -6.77 -20.54
C GLY A 151 -6.54 -6.23 -20.16
N TYR A 152 -6.87 -5.04 -20.63
CA TYR A 152 -8.20 -4.44 -20.45
C TYR A 152 -9.20 -5.08 -21.41
N HIS A 153 -10.30 -5.57 -20.85
CA HIS A 153 -11.34 -6.28 -21.61
C HIS A 153 -11.91 -5.40 -22.74
N GLY A 154 -11.83 -5.89 -23.98
CA GLY A 154 -12.32 -5.18 -25.16
C GLY A 154 -11.56 -3.91 -25.55
N GLN A 155 -10.41 -3.63 -24.90
CA GLN A 155 -9.64 -2.39 -25.11
C GLN A 155 -8.16 -2.66 -25.44
N PRO A 156 -7.84 -3.28 -26.59
CA PRO A 156 -6.46 -3.66 -26.91
C PRO A 156 -5.52 -2.45 -27.08
N ALA A 157 -6.02 -1.29 -27.47
CA ALA A 157 -5.23 -0.08 -27.57
C ALA A 157 -4.75 0.38 -26.18
N LYS A 158 -5.67 0.49 -25.21
CA LYS A 158 -5.32 0.84 -23.83
C LYS A 158 -4.41 -0.19 -23.15
N THR A 159 -4.54 -1.46 -23.51
CA THR A 159 -3.63 -2.49 -23.03
C THR A 159 -2.21 -2.21 -23.49
N ARG A 160 -2.02 -1.94 -24.78
CA ARG A 160 -0.69 -1.60 -25.33
C ARG A 160 -0.10 -0.31 -24.76
N GLU A 161 -0.93 0.71 -24.48
CA GLU A 161 -0.50 1.95 -23.84
C GLU A 161 -0.01 1.74 -22.40
N ALA A 162 -0.60 0.78 -21.69
CA ALA A 162 -0.22 0.44 -20.33
C ALA A 162 0.98 -0.50 -20.24
N GLU A 163 1.51 -0.99 -21.36
CA GLU A 163 2.62 -1.95 -21.38
C GLU A 163 3.96 -1.28 -21.71
N TRP A 164 4.97 -1.76 -21.05
CA TRP A 164 6.37 -1.52 -21.37
C TRP A 164 7.11 -2.85 -21.41
N PHE A 165 8.08 -2.98 -22.32
CA PHE A 165 8.90 -4.17 -22.49
C PHE A 165 10.37 -3.80 -22.36
N ASP A 166 11.12 -4.56 -21.55
CA ASP A 166 12.55 -4.39 -21.46
C ASP A 166 13.30 -4.96 -22.68
N ALA A 167 14.62 -4.78 -22.72
CA ALA A 167 15.47 -5.27 -23.80
C ALA A 167 15.43 -6.81 -24.00
N THR A 168 14.96 -7.56 -23.02
CA THR A 168 14.79 -9.01 -23.09
C THR A 168 13.41 -9.43 -23.59
N GLY A 169 12.50 -8.48 -23.74
CA GLY A 169 11.10 -8.71 -24.07
C GLY A 169 10.23 -9.05 -22.84
N LYS A 170 10.73 -8.87 -21.62
CA LYS A 170 9.93 -9.02 -20.40
C LYS A 170 8.94 -7.88 -20.30
N ARG A 171 7.66 -8.24 -20.06
CA ARG A 171 6.54 -7.31 -19.99
C ARG A 171 6.42 -6.69 -18.61
N PHE A 172 6.14 -5.39 -18.55
CA PHE A 172 5.83 -4.61 -17.36
C PHE A 172 4.55 -3.81 -17.60
N ILE A 173 3.89 -3.38 -16.53
CA ILE A 173 2.77 -2.44 -16.56
C ILE A 173 3.28 -1.06 -16.13
N ARG A 174 2.94 -0.03 -16.90
CA ARG A 174 3.19 1.38 -16.59
C ARG A 174 2.18 1.84 -15.55
N THR A 175 2.64 2.48 -14.47
CA THR A 175 1.76 2.95 -13.41
C THR A 175 1.24 4.36 -13.65
N GLY A 176 1.98 5.18 -14.42
CA GLY A 176 1.76 6.61 -14.55
C GLY A 176 2.27 7.42 -13.37
N ASP A 177 2.80 6.79 -12.34
CA ASP A 177 3.43 7.46 -11.21
C ASP A 177 4.90 7.71 -11.49
N VAL A 178 5.45 8.81 -10.97
CA VAL A 178 6.89 9.11 -10.98
C VAL A 178 7.47 8.80 -9.61
N GLY A 179 8.60 8.11 -9.60
CA GLY A 179 9.27 7.71 -8.35
C GLY A 179 10.79 7.75 -8.46
N ARG A 180 11.43 7.50 -7.32
CA ARG A 180 12.89 7.40 -7.19
C ARG A 180 13.22 6.30 -6.19
N PHE A 181 14.19 5.46 -6.51
CA PHE A 181 14.79 4.55 -5.54
C PHE A 181 15.94 5.23 -4.80
N ASP A 182 15.95 5.09 -3.48
CA ASP A 182 17.11 5.46 -2.67
C ASP A 182 18.20 4.37 -2.74
N ALA A 183 19.36 4.63 -2.09
CA ALA A 183 20.51 3.71 -2.09
C ALA A 183 20.20 2.37 -1.38
N ASP A 184 19.17 2.33 -0.54
CA ASP A 184 18.72 1.13 0.19
C ASP A 184 17.62 0.38 -0.56
N GLY A 185 17.18 0.87 -1.73
CA GLY A 185 16.15 0.27 -2.59
C GLY A 185 14.71 0.56 -2.16
N PHE A 186 14.49 1.63 -1.36
CA PHE A 186 13.13 2.11 -1.06
C PHE A 186 12.66 3.08 -2.15
N LEU A 187 11.41 2.93 -2.58
CA LEU A 187 10.75 3.77 -3.58
C LEU A 187 10.05 4.95 -2.89
N THR A 188 10.28 6.16 -3.43
CA THR A 188 9.60 7.40 -3.03
C THR A 188 8.74 7.89 -4.14
#